data_9823019454b752f2ccc455733f24a0cb
#
_entry.id   9823019454b752f2ccc455733f24a0cb
#
_cell.length_a   1.000
_cell.length_b   1.000
_cell.length_c   1.000
_cell.angle_alpha   90.00
_cell.angle_beta   90.00
_cell.angle_gamma   90.00
#
_symmetry.space_group_name_H-M   'P 1'
#
loop_
_entity.id
_entity.type
_entity.pdbx_description
1 polymer ?
#
loop_
_entity_poly.entity_id
_entity_poly.type
_entity_poly.pdbx_seq_one_letter_code
_entity_poly.pdbx_strand_id
1 'polypeptide(L)'
;MDNRKCLENLLLDIDSLNKLKAYTNNTNLFDILKITNAELKHSIVLAYIFNPSESHNLGTKPLELLFRKIAQNSNIKSLEVFDLLNIDYEDFSVMREYKNIDLLLKSRKNKIVICIENKIWTGEHDNQLNRYKEIIDNEYEDFKKLYLYLTPYGDVASDSDNWASISYNDIFTILDELNLENANNRIKLLIEDYKSMIRRKIMKDDELKELCNNIYRKHKQAIDLIIENKEDDYYYFYSIINEYLCNLKDQGIIIYDEKDSSPKTLRFSTITLEKVFPLLSDTENSFWKNGRTCCYAIEIKDNRLVCELYFSNYFVDKDIQYNKIIEYLNKLHLKPAQNAWKNGYHLNVRFGNIEISSDFMYNNEEEKKDIWSKLDKIMIPVLKNEKETYDRD
;
A
#
# COMPACT_ATOMS: atom_id res chain seq x y z
N MET A 1 9.83 -16.29 -37.14
CA MET A 1 9.02 -15.09 -37.55
C MET A 1 9.87 -13.87 -37.27
N ASP A 2 9.87 -12.88 -38.16
CA ASP A 2 10.71 -11.68 -37.98
C ASP A 2 10.21 -10.90 -36.75
N ASN A 3 11.07 -10.71 -35.75
CA ASN A 3 10.78 -9.98 -34.49
C ASN A 3 10.22 -8.57 -34.78
N ARG A 4 10.75 -7.90 -35.81
CA ARG A 4 10.28 -6.60 -36.26
C ARG A 4 8.82 -6.63 -36.69
N LYS A 5 8.42 -7.63 -37.47
CA LYS A 5 7.06 -7.79 -37.95
C LYS A 5 6.06 -8.06 -36.82
N CYS A 6 6.47 -8.77 -35.77
CA CYS A 6 5.63 -8.99 -34.60
C CYS A 6 5.37 -7.69 -33.82
N LEU A 7 6.38 -6.84 -33.65
CA LEU A 7 6.24 -5.52 -33.02
C LEU A 7 5.39 -4.57 -33.89
N GLU A 8 5.59 -4.57 -35.19
CA GLU A 8 4.77 -3.79 -36.13
C GLU A 8 3.29 -4.20 -36.05
N ASN A 9 2.98 -5.50 -35.97
CA ASN A 9 1.60 -5.98 -35.83
C ASN A 9 0.96 -5.55 -34.50
N LEU A 10 1.70 -5.51 -33.41
CA LEU A 10 1.21 -4.99 -32.12
C LEU A 10 0.88 -3.50 -32.22
N LEU A 11 1.77 -2.71 -32.83
CA LEU A 11 1.58 -1.26 -33.00
C LEU A 11 0.42 -0.92 -33.95
N LEU A 12 0.13 -1.80 -34.93
CA LEU A 12 -0.98 -1.62 -35.86
C LEU A 12 -2.34 -2.06 -35.30
N ASP A 13 -2.38 -2.77 -34.17
CA ASP A 13 -3.63 -3.18 -33.53
C ASP A 13 -4.25 -2.02 -32.73
N ILE A 14 -4.56 -0.93 -33.42
CA ILE A 14 -5.06 0.31 -32.84
C ILE A 14 -6.35 0.10 -32.06
N ASP A 15 -7.24 -0.78 -32.53
CA ASP A 15 -8.52 -1.05 -31.87
C ASP A 15 -8.35 -1.66 -30.48
N SER A 16 -7.47 -2.66 -30.35
CA SER A 16 -7.15 -3.28 -29.06
C SER A 16 -6.43 -2.30 -28.13
N LEU A 17 -5.49 -1.52 -28.65
CA LEU A 17 -4.76 -0.50 -27.89
C LEU A 17 -5.68 0.66 -27.44
N ASN A 18 -6.62 1.11 -28.27
CA ASN A 18 -7.61 2.12 -27.90
C ASN A 18 -8.56 1.63 -26.79
N LYS A 19 -8.98 0.35 -26.85
CA LYS A 19 -9.75 -0.24 -25.75
C LYS A 19 -8.95 -0.23 -24.44
N LEU A 20 -7.68 -0.63 -24.49
CA LEU A 20 -6.80 -0.60 -23.32
C LEU A 20 -6.58 0.84 -22.82
N LYS A 21 -6.42 1.80 -23.72
CA LYS A 21 -6.24 3.22 -23.41
C LYS A 21 -7.43 3.81 -22.64
N ALA A 22 -8.65 3.32 -22.88
CA ALA A 22 -9.83 3.72 -22.12
C ALA A 22 -9.72 3.38 -20.62
N TYR A 23 -8.94 2.35 -20.27
CA TYR A 23 -8.66 1.99 -18.87
C TYR A 23 -7.50 2.76 -18.24
N THR A 24 -6.61 3.34 -19.04
CA THR A 24 -5.36 3.97 -18.54
C THR A 24 -5.41 5.50 -18.55
N ASN A 25 -6.22 6.14 -19.40
CA ASN A 25 -6.19 7.58 -19.64
C ASN A 25 -7.31 8.37 -18.95
N ASN A 26 -8.09 7.77 -18.05
CA ASN A 26 -9.09 8.52 -17.31
C ASN A 26 -8.46 9.26 -16.14
N THR A 27 -8.40 10.59 -16.23
CA THR A 27 -8.12 11.44 -15.08
C THR A 27 -9.17 11.15 -14.02
N ASN A 28 -8.73 10.68 -12.85
CA ASN A 28 -9.60 10.32 -11.74
C ASN A 28 -9.14 11.06 -10.48
N LEU A 29 -10.07 11.74 -9.82
CA LEU A 29 -9.77 12.55 -8.63
C LEU A 29 -9.14 11.72 -7.50
N PHE A 30 -9.57 10.48 -7.32
CA PHE A 30 -9.07 9.59 -6.25
C PHE A 30 -7.63 9.15 -6.52
N ASP A 31 -7.25 8.98 -7.80
CA ASP A 31 -5.86 8.68 -8.21
C ASP A 31 -4.97 9.91 -7.99
N ILE A 32 -5.41 11.11 -8.40
CA ILE A 32 -4.68 12.37 -8.21
C ILE A 32 -4.40 12.62 -6.73
N LEU A 33 -5.39 12.39 -5.86
CA LEU A 33 -5.27 12.59 -4.42
C LEU A 33 -4.54 11.43 -3.72
N LYS A 34 -4.18 10.36 -4.43
CA LYS A 34 -3.52 9.15 -3.89
C LYS A 34 -4.28 8.53 -2.71
N ILE A 35 -5.61 8.53 -2.76
CA ILE A 35 -6.48 8.06 -1.67
C ILE A 35 -7.16 6.72 -1.98
N THR A 36 -6.84 6.11 -3.09
CA THR A 36 -7.42 4.84 -3.56
C THR A 36 -7.20 3.65 -2.62
N ASN A 37 -6.15 3.70 -1.79
CA ASN A 37 -5.80 2.64 -0.84
C ASN A 37 -6.11 3.01 0.62
N ALA A 38 -6.80 4.12 0.86
CA ALA A 38 -7.06 4.62 2.21
C ALA A 38 -8.50 4.27 2.65
N GLU A 39 -8.69 3.17 3.40
CA GLU A 39 -10.00 2.70 3.92
C GLU A 39 -10.82 3.81 4.55
N LEU A 40 -10.19 4.64 5.39
CA LEU A 40 -10.81 5.81 6.00
C LEU A 40 -11.40 6.79 4.97
N LYS A 41 -10.74 6.97 3.82
CA LYS A 41 -11.22 7.88 2.76
C LYS A 41 -12.43 7.31 2.02
N HIS A 42 -12.47 6.00 1.83
CA HIS A 42 -13.65 5.33 1.31
C HIS A 42 -14.85 5.49 2.26
N SER A 43 -14.63 5.31 3.55
CA SER A 43 -15.68 5.51 4.57
C SER A 43 -16.19 6.96 4.59
N ILE A 44 -15.33 7.97 4.29
CA ILE A 44 -15.76 9.37 4.10
C ILE A 44 -16.70 9.51 2.92
N VAL A 45 -16.36 8.92 1.77
CA VAL A 45 -17.17 9.00 0.55
C VAL A 45 -18.51 8.29 0.74
N LEU A 46 -18.50 7.09 1.33
CA LEU A 46 -19.71 6.34 1.60
C LEU A 46 -20.62 7.06 2.59
N ALA A 47 -20.06 7.66 3.66
CA ALA A 47 -20.83 8.46 4.60
C ALA A 47 -21.50 9.65 3.92
N TYR A 48 -20.79 10.35 3.05
CA TYR A 48 -21.35 11.46 2.27
C TYR A 48 -22.49 10.99 1.37
N ILE A 49 -22.31 9.88 0.65
CA ILE A 49 -23.31 9.35 -0.30
C ILE A 49 -24.56 8.84 0.44
N PHE A 50 -24.40 8.13 1.55
CA PHE A 50 -25.52 7.52 2.28
C PHE A 50 -26.24 8.48 3.25
N ASN A 51 -25.74 9.69 3.46
CA ASN A 51 -26.40 10.65 4.34
C ASN A 51 -27.41 11.49 3.54
N PRO A 52 -28.73 11.30 3.75
CA PRO A 52 -29.76 12.01 2.96
C PRO A 52 -29.76 13.53 3.15
N SER A 53 -29.17 14.02 4.26
CA SER A 53 -29.08 15.45 4.57
C SER A 53 -27.89 16.15 3.92
N GLU A 54 -27.04 15.43 3.19
CA GLU A 54 -25.84 16.00 2.56
C GLU A 54 -26.15 16.78 1.27
N SER A 55 -25.19 17.63 0.89
CA SER A 55 -25.30 18.55 -0.23
C SER A 55 -25.27 17.91 -1.63
N HIS A 56 -25.24 16.57 -1.72
CA HIS A 56 -25.24 15.85 -3.00
C HIS A 56 -26.57 15.91 -3.76
N ASN A 57 -27.68 16.24 -3.10
CA ASN A 57 -29.03 16.28 -3.67
C ASN A 57 -29.52 14.95 -4.28
N LEU A 58 -28.99 13.82 -3.82
CA LEU A 58 -29.47 12.48 -4.20
C LEU A 58 -30.68 12.04 -3.33
N GLY A 59 -30.98 12.82 -2.27
CA GLY A 59 -32.02 12.52 -1.31
C GLY A 59 -31.77 11.19 -0.61
N THR A 60 -32.82 10.42 -0.42
CA THR A 60 -32.82 9.12 0.26
C THR A 60 -32.42 7.97 -0.63
N LYS A 61 -32.29 8.19 -1.93
CA LYS A 61 -32.13 7.11 -2.92
C LYS A 61 -30.93 6.19 -2.68
N PRO A 62 -29.73 6.70 -2.37
CA PRO A 62 -28.60 5.81 -2.06
C PRO A 62 -28.88 4.88 -0.87
N LEU A 63 -29.56 5.40 0.15
CA LEU A 63 -29.89 4.65 1.34
C LEU A 63 -30.98 3.60 1.08
N GLU A 64 -32.00 3.94 0.31
CA GLU A 64 -33.04 2.99 -0.13
C GLU A 64 -32.42 1.79 -0.88
N LEU A 65 -31.46 2.06 -1.78
CA LEU A 65 -30.75 1.03 -2.52
C LEU A 65 -29.89 0.16 -1.60
N LEU A 66 -29.21 0.77 -0.63
CA LEU A 66 -28.46 0.02 0.39
C LEU A 66 -29.37 -0.92 1.16
N PHE A 67 -30.51 -0.42 1.67
CA PHE A 67 -31.48 -1.23 2.39
C PHE A 67 -32.06 -2.37 1.53
N ARG A 68 -32.28 -2.12 0.24
CA ARG A 68 -32.68 -3.17 -0.70
C ARG A 68 -31.64 -4.29 -0.80
N LYS A 69 -30.37 -3.92 -0.91
CA LYS A 69 -29.26 -4.90 -0.91
C LYS A 69 -29.20 -5.69 0.39
N ILE A 70 -29.36 -5.02 1.53
CA ILE A 70 -29.41 -5.65 2.85
C ILE A 70 -30.55 -6.67 2.92
N ALA A 71 -31.77 -6.29 2.51
CA ALA A 71 -32.95 -7.16 2.56
C ALA A 71 -32.84 -8.37 1.58
N GLN A 72 -32.05 -8.25 0.51
CA GLN A 72 -31.78 -9.35 -0.41
C GLN A 72 -30.70 -10.32 0.11
N ASN A 73 -29.95 -9.93 1.13
CA ASN A 73 -28.90 -10.76 1.69
C ASN A 73 -29.51 -11.84 2.61
N SER A 74 -29.39 -13.10 2.21
CA SER A 74 -29.97 -14.27 2.92
C SER A 74 -29.48 -14.45 4.36
N ASN A 75 -28.34 -13.84 4.70
CA ASN A 75 -27.75 -13.91 6.04
C ASN A 75 -28.39 -12.91 7.01
N ILE A 76 -29.16 -11.94 6.52
CA ILE A 76 -29.83 -10.93 7.34
C ILE A 76 -31.31 -11.29 7.53
N LYS A 77 -31.59 -12.00 8.61
CA LYS A 77 -32.97 -12.39 8.96
C LYS A 77 -33.78 -11.28 9.65
N SER A 78 -33.11 -10.22 10.04
CA SER A 78 -33.73 -9.15 10.86
C SER A 78 -34.44 -8.10 10.03
N LEU A 79 -34.28 -8.06 8.71
CA LEU A 79 -34.93 -7.09 7.83
C LEU A 79 -35.61 -7.80 6.66
N GLU A 80 -36.94 -7.73 6.62
CA GLU A 80 -37.73 -8.28 5.51
C GLU A 80 -37.96 -7.23 4.43
N VAL A 81 -38.16 -7.68 3.17
CA VAL A 81 -38.41 -6.77 2.05
C VAL A 81 -39.61 -5.87 2.28
N PHE A 82 -40.64 -6.37 2.94
CA PHE A 82 -41.86 -5.58 3.28
C PHE A 82 -41.60 -4.50 4.32
N ASP A 83 -40.59 -4.67 5.19
CA ASP A 83 -40.19 -3.64 6.16
C ASP A 83 -39.77 -2.34 5.47
N LEU A 84 -39.16 -2.46 4.26
CA LEU A 84 -38.64 -1.33 3.48
C LEU A 84 -39.73 -0.30 3.13
N LEU A 85 -40.98 -0.72 3.01
CA LEU A 85 -42.09 0.15 2.63
C LEU A 85 -42.47 1.15 3.75
N ASN A 86 -42.09 0.85 5.00
CA ASN A 86 -42.46 1.64 6.18
C ASN A 86 -41.28 2.44 6.74
N ILE A 87 -40.10 2.39 6.13
CA ILE A 87 -38.91 3.10 6.60
C ILE A 87 -38.96 4.57 6.15
N ASP A 88 -38.85 5.48 7.10
CA ASP A 88 -38.56 6.88 6.83
C ASP A 88 -37.04 7.09 6.66
N TYR A 89 -36.60 7.10 5.42
CA TYR A 89 -35.18 7.23 5.08
C TYR A 89 -34.64 8.64 5.34
N GLU A 90 -35.47 9.68 5.42
CA GLU A 90 -35.03 11.05 5.71
C GLU A 90 -34.56 11.22 7.16
N ASP A 91 -35.01 10.37 8.08
CA ASP A 91 -34.62 10.43 9.49
C ASP A 91 -33.22 9.85 9.76
N PHE A 92 -32.56 9.25 8.75
CA PHE A 92 -31.25 8.69 8.96
C PHE A 92 -30.17 9.77 9.04
N SER A 93 -29.28 9.58 10.02
CA SER A 93 -28.01 10.29 10.17
C SER A 93 -26.85 9.32 10.02
N VAL A 94 -25.77 9.77 9.41
CA VAL A 94 -24.57 8.97 9.19
C VAL A 94 -23.41 9.56 9.98
N MET A 95 -22.80 8.75 10.83
CA MET A 95 -21.64 9.11 11.65
C MET A 95 -20.46 8.25 11.22
N ARG A 96 -19.26 8.83 11.24
CA ARG A 96 -17.99 8.14 10.98
C ARG A 96 -17.16 8.08 12.25
N GLU A 97 -16.31 7.06 12.34
CA GLU A 97 -15.37 6.91 13.46
C GLU A 97 -16.03 6.92 14.84
N TYR A 98 -17.34 6.58 14.89
CA TYR A 98 -18.04 6.53 16.15
C TYR A 98 -17.53 5.37 17.01
N LYS A 99 -16.75 5.67 18.04
CA LYS A 99 -16.06 4.66 18.88
C LYS A 99 -15.18 3.70 18.05
N ASN A 100 -14.55 4.22 17.02
CA ASN A 100 -13.74 3.53 16.02
C ASN A 100 -14.53 2.65 15.03
N ILE A 101 -15.85 2.77 14.99
CA ILE A 101 -16.70 2.15 13.96
C ILE A 101 -16.60 3.01 12.70
N ASP A 102 -16.26 2.42 11.56
CA ASP A 102 -16.05 3.15 10.31
C ASP A 102 -17.27 3.96 9.88
N LEU A 103 -18.44 3.33 9.90
CA LEU A 103 -19.71 3.96 9.55
C LEU A 103 -20.82 3.49 10.47
N LEU A 104 -21.57 4.43 11.03
CA LEU A 104 -22.78 4.18 11.82
C LEU A 104 -23.95 4.97 11.25
N LEU A 105 -24.93 4.27 10.68
CA LEU A 105 -26.17 4.86 10.17
C LEU A 105 -27.27 4.66 11.22
N LYS A 106 -27.95 5.73 11.59
CA LYS A 106 -28.96 5.67 12.66
C LYS A 106 -30.20 6.47 12.33
N SER A 107 -31.34 5.85 12.53
CA SER A 107 -32.66 6.50 12.56
C SER A 107 -33.33 6.31 13.93
N ARG A 108 -33.70 7.40 14.57
CA ARG A 108 -34.42 7.37 15.85
C ARG A 108 -35.88 7.04 15.65
N LYS A 109 -36.50 7.55 14.60
CA LYS A 109 -37.89 7.36 14.27
C LYS A 109 -38.20 5.91 13.93
N ASN A 110 -37.36 5.29 13.09
CA ASN A 110 -37.49 3.89 12.74
C ASN A 110 -36.92 2.94 13.79
N LYS A 111 -36.17 3.44 14.78
CA LYS A 111 -35.41 2.63 15.74
C LYS A 111 -34.49 1.61 15.03
N ILE A 112 -33.76 2.06 14.05
CA ILE A 112 -32.82 1.24 13.29
C ILE A 112 -31.40 1.81 13.43
N VAL A 113 -30.43 0.94 13.64
CA VAL A 113 -29.01 1.26 13.60
C VAL A 113 -28.25 0.25 12.71
N ILE A 114 -27.41 0.76 11.83
CA ILE A 114 -26.56 -0.05 10.96
C ILE A 114 -25.10 0.26 11.29
N CYS A 115 -24.36 -0.73 11.71
CA CYS A 115 -22.93 -0.68 11.94
C CYS A 115 -22.20 -1.29 10.73
N ILE A 116 -21.33 -0.52 10.08
CA ILE A 116 -20.56 -0.99 8.92
C ILE A 116 -19.08 -0.90 9.25
N GLU A 117 -18.40 -2.02 9.15
CA GLU A 117 -16.93 -2.12 9.14
C GLU A 117 -16.47 -2.26 7.71
N ASN A 118 -15.53 -1.38 7.29
CA ASN A 118 -15.03 -1.29 5.93
C ASN A 118 -13.58 -1.74 5.84
N LYS A 119 -13.31 -2.82 5.10
CA LYS A 119 -11.98 -3.38 4.88
C LYS A 119 -11.71 -3.55 3.40
N ILE A 120 -10.62 -2.95 2.91
CA ILE A 120 -10.23 -3.04 1.50
C ILE A 120 -8.94 -3.82 1.34
N TRP A 121 -7.92 -3.52 2.16
CA TRP A 121 -6.58 -4.09 2.03
C TRP A 121 -6.10 -4.81 3.29
N THR A 122 -6.77 -4.56 4.41
CA THR A 122 -6.46 -5.18 5.70
C THR A 122 -7.50 -6.23 6.05
N GLY A 123 -7.11 -7.25 6.82
CA GLY A 123 -8.07 -8.18 7.41
C GLY A 123 -8.66 -7.67 8.72
N GLU A 124 -9.49 -8.50 9.34
CA GLU A 124 -9.93 -8.26 10.71
C GLU A 124 -8.75 -8.31 11.69
N HIS A 125 -8.80 -7.43 12.70
CA HIS A 125 -7.82 -7.38 13.77
C HIS A 125 -8.48 -7.53 15.15
N ASP A 126 -7.87 -8.32 16.03
CA ASP A 126 -8.09 -8.35 17.48
C ASP A 126 -9.56 -8.27 17.96
N ASN A 127 -10.42 -9.20 17.47
CA ASN A 127 -11.82 -9.28 17.91
C ASN A 127 -12.63 -7.98 17.71
N GLN A 128 -12.30 -7.24 16.65
CA GLN A 128 -12.84 -5.90 16.36
C GLN A 128 -14.37 -5.93 16.20
N LEU A 129 -14.89 -6.88 15.43
CA LEU A 129 -16.33 -6.99 15.16
C LEU A 129 -17.16 -7.25 16.42
N ASN A 130 -16.68 -8.15 17.29
CA ASN A 130 -17.37 -8.43 18.56
C ASN A 130 -17.39 -7.20 19.47
N ARG A 131 -16.30 -6.47 19.56
CA ARG A 131 -16.22 -5.22 20.34
C ARG A 131 -17.20 -4.17 19.82
N TYR A 132 -17.34 -4.00 18.52
CA TYR A 132 -18.31 -3.06 17.95
C TYR A 132 -19.74 -3.50 18.18
N LYS A 133 -20.00 -4.80 18.06
CA LYS A 133 -21.31 -5.36 18.38
C LYS A 133 -21.69 -5.08 19.84
N GLU A 134 -20.81 -5.35 20.80
CA GLU A 134 -21.05 -5.06 22.22
C GLU A 134 -21.37 -3.58 22.46
N ILE A 135 -20.62 -2.65 21.83
CA ILE A 135 -20.89 -1.22 21.94
C ILE A 135 -22.31 -0.88 21.46
N ILE A 136 -22.67 -1.38 20.28
CA ILE A 136 -23.97 -1.09 19.67
C ILE A 136 -25.10 -1.78 20.42
N ASP A 137 -24.93 -3.00 20.89
CA ASP A 137 -25.93 -3.72 21.65
C ASP A 137 -26.28 -3.03 22.97
N ASN A 138 -25.27 -2.48 23.67
CA ASN A 138 -25.45 -1.77 24.93
C ASN A 138 -26.06 -0.38 24.75
N GLU A 139 -25.70 0.33 23.66
CA GLU A 139 -26.19 1.73 23.48
C GLU A 139 -27.54 1.84 22.79
N TYR A 140 -27.91 0.83 22.03
CA TYR A 140 -29.11 0.83 21.19
C TYR A 140 -30.02 -0.37 21.53
N GLU A 141 -30.28 -0.62 22.82
CA GLU A 141 -31.04 -1.79 23.28
C GLU A 141 -32.40 -1.94 22.55
N ASP A 142 -33.14 -0.85 22.39
CA ASP A 142 -34.45 -0.82 21.75
C ASP A 142 -34.44 -0.70 20.23
N PHE A 143 -33.25 -0.72 19.61
CA PHE A 143 -33.12 -0.55 18.16
C PHE A 143 -33.01 -1.91 17.46
N LYS A 144 -33.52 -1.97 16.24
CA LYS A 144 -33.21 -3.01 15.28
C LYS A 144 -31.77 -2.78 14.81
N LYS A 145 -30.90 -3.75 15.03
CA LYS A 145 -29.44 -3.66 14.78
C LYS A 145 -29.08 -4.46 13.56
N LEU A 146 -28.30 -3.85 12.67
CA LEU A 146 -27.78 -4.48 11.47
C LEU A 146 -26.26 -4.28 11.48
N TYR A 147 -25.51 -5.36 11.26
CA TYR A 147 -24.05 -5.35 11.23
C TYR A 147 -23.60 -5.78 9.86
N LEU A 148 -22.81 -4.94 9.19
CA LEU A 148 -22.32 -5.15 7.83
C LEU A 148 -20.80 -5.16 7.79
N TYR A 149 -20.25 -6.19 7.20
CA TYR A 149 -18.83 -6.31 6.91
C TYR A 149 -18.61 -6.07 5.42
N LEU A 150 -18.08 -4.88 5.09
CA LEU A 150 -17.86 -4.45 3.71
C LEU A 150 -16.43 -4.76 3.29
N THR A 151 -16.29 -5.63 2.29
CA THR A 151 -14.98 -6.00 1.72
C THR A 151 -15.02 -5.96 0.19
N PRO A 152 -13.86 -6.01 -0.50
CA PRO A 152 -13.83 -6.04 -1.97
C PRO A 152 -14.75 -7.10 -2.59
N TYR A 153 -14.76 -8.30 -2.01
CA TYR A 153 -15.43 -9.48 -2.59
C TYR A 153 -16.59 -10.02 -1.76
N GLY A 154 -16.95 -9.36 -0.66
CA GLY A 154 -17.98 -9.86 0.26
C GLY A 154 -17.45 -11.02 1.10
N ASP A 155 -16.22 -10.91 1.58
CA ASP A 155 -15.59 -11.93 2.41
C ASP A 155 -16.41 -12.17 3.68
N VAL A 156 -16.39 -13.41 4.15
CA VAL A 156 -17.15 -13.83 5.32
C VAL A 156 -16.50 -13.25 6.58
N ALA A 157 -17.29 -12.55 7.41
CA ALA A 157 -16.86 -12.06 8.70
C ALA A 157 -16.51 -13.20 9.67
N SER A 158 -15.60 -12.98 10.62
CA SER A 158 -15.28 -13.97 11.67
C SER A 158 -16.49 -14.30 12.52
N ASP A 159 -17.37 -13.33 12.77
CA ASP A 159 -18.67 -13.48 13.42
C ASP A 159 -19.79 -13.48 12.37
N SER A 160 -19.81 -14.47 11.50
CA SER A 160 -20.77 -14.59 10.40
C SER A 160 -22.24 -14.77 10.86
N ASP A 161 -22.47 -15.12 12.10
CA ASP A 161 -23.83 -15.26 12.66
C ASP A 161 -24.48 -13.91 12.92
N ASN A 162 -23.69 -12.87 13.17
CA ASN A 162 -24.16 -11.53 13.48
C ASN A 162 -23.86 -10.51 12.36
N TRP A 163 -22.74 -10.66 11.67
CA TRP A 163 -22.28 -9.75 10.63
C TRP A 163 -22.58 -10.27 9.23
N ALA A 164 -23.32 -9.51 8.48
CA ALA A 164 -23.60 -9.85 7.08
C ALA A 164 -22.52 -9.27 6.17
N SER A 165 -22.05 -10.10 5.24
CA SER A 165 -21.09 -9.69 4.23
C SER A 165 -21.78 -8.85 3.17
N ILE A 166 -21.13 -7.74 2.78
CA ILE A 166 -21.47 -6.91 1.64
C ILE A 166 -20.20 -6.62 0.85
N SER A 167 -20.31 -6.52 -0.47
CA SER A 167 -19.17 -6.33 -1.35
C SER A 167 -19.10 -4.92 -1.93
N TYR A 168 -17.91 -4.52 -2.37
CA TYR A 168 -17.76 -3.31 -3.19
C TYR A 168 -18.46 -3.43 -4.55
N ASN A 169 -18.76 -4.63 -5.03
CA ASN A 169 -19.64 -4.83 -6.19
C ASN A 169 -21.09 -4.41 -5.88
N ASP A 170 -21.56 -4.65 -4.65
CA ASP A 170 -22.89 -4.16 -4.23
C ASP A 170 -22.90 -2.64 -4.14
N ILE A 171 -21.83 -2.03 -3.60
CA ILE A 171 -21.66 -0.57 -3.61
C ILE A 171 -21.65 -0.03 -5.04
N PHE A 172 -20.88 -0.64 -5.93
CA PHE A 172 -20.85 -0.26 -7.35
C PHE A 172 -22.26 -0.32 -7.98
N THR A 173 -23.00 -1.40 -7.73
CA THR A 173 -24.37 -1.56 -8.24
C THR A 173 -25.30 -0.48 -7.67
N ILE A 174 -25.21 -0.16 -6.38
CA ILE A 174 -25.98 0.94 -5.78
C ILE A 174 -25.68 2.25 -6.50
N LEU A 175 -24.41 2.57 -6.74
CA LEU A 175 -24.01 3.80 -7.41
C LEU A 175 -24.44 3.84 -8.88
N ASP A 176 -24.49 2.69 -9.54
CA ASP A 176 -24.89 2.55 -10.95
C ASP A 176 -26.41 2.70 -11.14
N GLU A 177 -27.20 2.26 -10.14
CA GLU A 177 -28.67 2.43 -10.11
C GLU A 177 -29.13 3.86 -9.77
N LEU A 178 -28.21 4.78 -9.39
CA LEU A 178 -28.58 6.14 -9.07
C LEU A 178 -28.98 6.92 -10.31
N ASN A 179 -30.16 7.51 -10.30
CA ASN A 179 -30.52 8.50 -11.32
C ASN A 179 -29.83 9.84 -11.03
N LEU A 180 -28.83 10.16 -11.84
CA LEU A 180 -28.03 11.38 -11.70
C LEU A 180 -28.52 12.53 -12.58
N GLU A 181 -29.66 12.42 -13.30
CA GLU A 181 -30.12 13.46 -14.21
C GLU A 181 -30.22 14.83 -13.54
N ASN A 182 -30.79 14.86 -12.33
CA ASN A 182 -31.01 16.09 -11.56
C ASN A 182 -29.84 16.46 -10.63
N ALA A 183 -28.80 15.63 -10.55
CA ALA A 183 -27.61 15.94 -9.77
C ALA A 183 -26.76 17.02 -10.47
N ASN A 184 -26.09 17.86 -9.69
CA ASN A 184 -25.16 18.80 -10.25
C ASN A 184 -23.92 18.09 -10.87
N ASN A 185 -23.23 18.76 -11.79
CA ASN A 185 -22.11 18.16 -12.50
C ASN A 185 -20.97 17.70 -11.59
N ARG A 186 -20.76 18.37 -10.44
CA ARG A 186 -19.70 17.96 -9.46
C ARG A 186 -20.02 16.61 -8.83
N ILE A 187 -21.31 16.40 -8.50
CA ILE A 187 -21.75 15.11 -7.94
C ILE A 187 -21.73 14.01 -8.98
N LYS A 188 -22.12 14.30 -10.23
CA LYS A 188 -21.99 13.35 -11.34
C LYS A 188 -20.55 12.90 -11.50
N LEU A 189 -19.61 13.83 -11.56
CA LEU A 189 -18.18 13.53 -11.67
C LEU A 189 -17.65 12.75 -10.47
N LEU A 190 -18.04 13.14 -9.23
CA LEU A 190 -17.63 12.40 -8.04
C LEU A 190 -18.08 10.94 -8.07
N ILE A 191 -19.35 10.70 -8.42
CA ILE A 191 -19.91 9.34 -8.50
C ILE A 191 -19.23 8.53 -9.59
N GLU A 192 -19.05 9.10 -10.78
CA GLU A 192 -18.37 8.41 -11.89
C GLU A 192 -16.90 8.12 -11.58
N ASP A 193 -16.18 9.07 -10.99
CA ASP A 193 -14.80 8.87 -10.56
C ASP A 193 -14.71 7.78 -9.49
N TYR A 194 -15.64 7.76 -8.52
CA TYR A 194 -15.66 6.76 -7.48
C TYR A 194 -15.99 5.37 -8.03
N LYS A 195 -17.01 5.25 -8.90
CA LYS A 195 -17.33 4.01 -9.62
C LYS A 195 -16.12 3.49 -10.40
N SER A 196 -15.50 4.36 -11.20
CA SER A 196 -14.32 4.01 -12.00
C SER A 196 -13.17 3.53 -11.13
N MET A 197 -12.92 4.19 -10.00
CA MET A 197 -11.88 3.80 -9.05
C MET A 197 -12.19 2.45 -8.40
N ILE A 198 -13.42 2.22 -7.90
CA ILE A 198 -13.86 0.93 -7.32
C ILE A 198 -13.62 -0.18 -8.35
N ARG A 199 -14.08 -0.01 -9.59
CA ARG A 199 -13.94 -1.01 -10.65
C ARG A 199 -12.48 -1.37 -10.91
N ARG A 200 -11.60 -0.36 -11.07
CA ARG A 200 -10.20 -0.56 -11.43
C ARG A 200 -9.30 -1.05 -10.29
N LYS A 201 -9.56 -0.62 -9.06
CA LYS A 201 -8.63 -0.81 -7.94
C LYS A 201 -9.12 -1.81 -6.90
N ILE A 202 -10.42 -1.90 -6.67
CA ILE A 202 -11.00 -2.73 -5.62
C ILE A 202 -11.60 -4.02 -6.20
N MET A 203 -12.40 -3.90 -7.25
CA MET A 203 -12.96 -5.05 -7.95
C MET A 203 -11.93 -5.63 -8.93
N LYS A 204 -11.92 -6.95 -9.10
CA LYS A 204 -11.21 -7.54 -10.24
C LYS A 204 -11.99 -7.18 -11.50
N ASP A 205 -11.38 -6.35 -12.34
CA ASP A 205 -11.97 -6.01 -13.65
C ASP A 205 -11.79 -7.20 -14.60
N ASP A 206 -12.77 -8.08 -14.64
CA ASP A 206 -12.74 -9.27 -15.50
C ASP A 206 -12.74 -8.87 -16.99
N GLU A 207 -13.36 -7.76 -17.37
CA GLU A 207 -13.29 -7.25 -18.75
C GLU A 207 -11.87 -6.78 -19.09
N LEU A 208 -11.22 -6.04 -18.20
CA LEU A 208 -9.82 -5.65 -18.40
C LEU A 208 -8.91 -6.87 -18.47
N LYS A 209 -9.11 -7.84 -17.59
CA LYS A 209 -8.35 -9.09 -17.58
C LYS A 209 -8.55 -9.87 -18.89
N GLU A 210 -9.79 -9.97 -19.37
CA GLU A 210 -10.10 -10.63 -20.63
C GLU A 210 -9.48 -9.86 -21.81
N LEU A 211 -9.60 -8.54 -21.84
CA LEU A 211 -8.97 -7.69 -22.86
C LEU A 211 -7.44 -7.88 -22.86
N CYS A 212 -6.79 -7.81 -21.71
CA CYS A 212 -5.36 -8.04 -21.58
C CYS A 212 -4.95 -9.45 -22.05
N ASN A 213 -5.71 -10.48 -21.66
CA ASN A 213 -5.47 -11.84 -22.12
C ASN A 213 -5.64 -12.00 -23.63
N ASN A 214 -6.63 -11.34 -24.23
CA ASN A 214 -6.86 -11.37 -25.67
C ASN A 214 -5.73 -10.66 -26.43
N ILE A 215 -5.29 -9.49 -25.95
CA ILE A 215 -4.12 -8.78 -26.51
C ILE A 215 -2.87 -9.64 -26.39
N TYR A 216 -2.62 -10.22 -25.22
CA TYR A 216 -1.45 -11.06 -25.00
C TYR A 216 -1.44 -12.29 -25.91
N ARG A 217 -2.58 -13.02 -26.03
CA ARG A 217 -2.68 -14.18 -26.94
C ARG A 217 -2.43 -13.81 -28.38
N LYS A 218 -2.99 -12.69 -28.84
CA LYS A 218 -2.86 -12.19 -30.20
C LYS A 218 -1.43 -11.75 -30.53
N HIS A 219 -0.75 -11.13 -29.58
CA HIS A 219 0.57 -10.50 -29.76
C HIS A 219 1.65 -11.10 -28.84
N LYS A 220 1.47 -12.36 -28.43
CA LYS A 220 2.33 -13.04 -27.45
C LYS A 220 3.82 -12.83 -27.74
N GLN A 221 4.27 -13.10 -28.96
CA GLN A 221 5.69 -13.02 -29.31
C GLN A 221 6.25 -11.58 -29.19
N ALA A 222 5.47 -10.56 -29.57
CA ALA A 222 5.88 -9.18 -29.46
C ALA A 222 5.97 -8.74 -27.97
N ILE A 223 4.98 -9.14 -27.16
CA ILE A 223 4.93 -8.80 -25.74
C ILE A 223 6.04 -9.51 -24.99
N ASP A 224 6.25 -10.80 -25.22
CA ASP A 224 7.36 -11.56 -24.61
C ASP A 224 8.70 -10.92 -24.97
N LEU A 225 8.90 -10.52 -26.23
CA LEU A 225 10.10 -9.82 -26.67
C LEU A 225 10.30 -8.48 -25.94
N ILE A 226 9.24 -7.71 -25.72
CA ILE A 226 9.30 -6.47 -24.94
C ILE A 226 9.68 -6.76 -23.48
N ILE A 227 9.07 -7.79 -22.88
CA ILE A 227 9.37 -8.19 -21.50
C ILE A 227 10.81 -8.68 -21.34
N GLU A 228 11.31 -9.48 -22.30
CA GLU A 228 12.68 -10.01 -22.32
C GLU A 228 13.73 -8.92 -22.48
N ASN A 229 13.41 -7.84 -23.20
CA ASN A 229 14.33 -6.73 -23.46
C ASN A 229 14.01 -5.47 -22.63
N LYS A 230 13.03 -5.54 -21.72
CA LYS A 230 12.78 -4.46 -20.78
C LYS A 230 14.00 -4.31 -19.87
N GLU A 231 14.51 -3.10 -19.77
CA GLU A 231 15.51 -2.80 -18.74
C GLU A 231 14.94 -3.13 -17.35
N ASP A 232 15.72 -3.84 -16.55
CA ASP A 232 15.34 -4.17 -15.19
C ASP A 232 15.38 -2.89 -14.34
N ASP A 233 14.28 -2.54 -13.71
CA ASP A 233 14.16 -1.37 -12.83
C ASP A 233 15.26 -1.40 -11.74
N TYR A 234 15.68 -2.60 -11.32
CA TYR A 234 16.80 -2.77 -10.39
C TYR A 234 18.12 -2.25 -10.95
N TYR A 235 18.42 -2.47 -12.22
CA TYR A 235 19.66 -1.98 -12.85
C TYR A 235 19.67 -0.46 -12.96
N TYR A 236 18.52 0.14 -13.24
CA TYR A 236 18.40 1.59 -13.28
C TYR A 236 18.67 2.20 -11.91
N PHE A 237 17.97 1.75 -10.86
CA PHE A 237 18.20 2.22 -9.50
C PHE A 237 19.61 1.86 -9.00
N TYR A 238 20.10 0.67 -9.33
CA TYR A 238 21.46 0.28 -9.04
C TYR A 238 22.46 1.31 -9.60
N SER A 239 22.33 1.72 -10.86
CA SER A 239 23.23 2.69 -11.48
C SER A 239 23.22 4.04 -10.76
N ILE A 240 22.05 4.56 -10.41
CA ILE A 240 21.88 5.83 -9.67
C ILE A 240 22.55 5.75 -8.29
N ILE A 241 22.32 4.66 -7.56
CA ILE A 241 22.86 4.48 -6.21
C ILE A 241 24.37 4.21 -6.28
N ASN A 242 24.84 3.43 -7.25
CA ASN A 242 26.25 3.18 -7.47
C ASN A 242 27.02 4.48 -7.71
N GLU A 243 26.51 5.33 -8.59
CA GLU A 243 27.11 6.64 -8.85
C GLU A 243 27.08 7.55 -7.60
N TYR A 244 26.00 7.52 -6.82
CA TYR A 244 25.91 8.21 -5.52
C TYR A 244 27.00 7.75 -4.56
N LEU A 245 27.16 6.43 -4.38
CA LEU A 245 28.18 5.87 -3.48
C LEU A 245 29.62 6.13 -4.00
N CYS A 246 29.84 6.10 -5.30
CA CYS A 246 31.11 6.52 -5.89
C CYS A 246 31.44 7.99 -5.56
N ASN A 247 30.45 8.87 -5.66
CA ASN A 247 30.60 10.28 -5.29
C ASN A 247 30.98 10.46 -3.81
N LEU A 248 30.32 9.75 -2.89
CA LEU A 248 30.65 9.79 -1.44
C LEU A 248 32.04 9.22 -1.17
N LYS A 249 32.46 8.17 -1.89
CA LYS A 249 33.82 7.61 -1.83
C LYS A 249 34.85 8.63 -2.26
N ASP A 250 34.65 9.31 -3.39
CA ASP A 250 35.56 10.32 -3.94
C ASP A 250 35.71 11.52 -2.99
N GLN A 251 34.68 11.82 -2.22
CA GLN A 251 34.71 12.80 -1.12
C GLN A 251 35.42 12.30 0.14
N GLY A 252 35.80 11.02 0.19
CA GLY A 252 36.43 10.40 1.38
C GLY A 252 35.47 10.17 2.54
N ILE A 253 34.17 10.18 2.32
CA ILE A 253 33.15 9.99 3.34
C ILE A 253 32.95 8.51 3.67
N ILE A 254 33.03 7.63 2.65
CA ILE A 254 32.80 6.19 2.78
C ILE A 254 33.91 5.37 2.13
N ILE A 255 33.94 4.08 2.48
CA ILE A 255 34.74 3.05 1.80
C ILE A 255 33.76 2.23 0.96
N TYR A 256 33.92 2.26 -0.37
CA TYR A 256 33.05 1.58 -1.30
C TYR A 256 33.82 0.83 -2.38
N ASP A 257 33.45 -0.45 -2.58
CA ASP A 257 33.87 -1.26 -3.73
C ASP A 257 32.62 -1.92 -4.32
N GLU A 258 32.36 -1.70 -5.58
CA GLU A 258 31.20 -2.25 -6.30
C GLU A 258 31.16 -3.79 -6.23
N LYS A 259 32.31 -4.45 -6.14
CA LYS A 259 32.40 -5.92 -6.04
C LYS A 259 31.77 -6.49 -4.79
N ASP A 260 31.62 -5.69 -3.73
CA ASP A 260 30.96 -6.07 -2.48
C ASP A 260 29.42 -5.98 -2.56
N SER A 261 28.91 -5.48 -3.67
CA SER A 261 27.51 -5.22 -3.93
C SER A 261 26.87 -6.31 -4.78
N SER A 262 25.53 -6.33 -4.81
CA SER A 262 24.72 -7.16 -5.70
C SER A 262 23.66 -6.27 -6.38
N PRO A 263 23.03 -6.70 -7.46
CA PRO A 263 22.05 -5.88 -8.18
C PRO A 263 20.91 -5.30 -7.31
N LYS A 264 20.60 -5.95 -6.19
CA LYS A 264 19.55 -5.53 -5.27
C LYS A 264 20.05 -4.88 -3.98
N THR A 265 21.36 -4.90 -3.72
CA THR A 265 21.91 -4.40 -2.44
C THR A 265 23.31 -3.85 -2.66
N LEU A 266 23.47 -2.54 -2.52
CA LEU A 266 24.77 -1.89 -2.59
C LEU A 266 25.29 -1.71 -1.16
N ARG A 267 26.53 -2.17 -0.92
CA ARG A 267 27.17 -2.23 0.40
C ARG A 267 28.39 -1.33 0.45
N PHE A 268 28.55 -0.65 1.57
CA PHE A 268 29.70 0.22 1.81
C PHE A 268 30.04 0.23 3.31
N SER A 269 31.20 0.80 3.65
CA SER A 269 31.67 0.93 5.02
C SER A 269 32.15 2.36 5.27
N THR A 270 32.61 2.63 6.48
CA THR A 270 33.32 3.85 6.86
C THR A 270 34.62 3.48 7.55
N ILE A 271 35.56 4.42 7.58
CA ILE A 271 36.81 4.24 8.34
C ILE A 271 36.50 4.00 9.83
N THR A 272 35.51 4.71 10.35
CA THR A 272 35.06 4.58 11.73
C THR A 272 34.46 3.20 12.02
N LEU A 273 33.56 2.72 11.15
CA LEU A 273 32.95 1.40 11.30
C LEU A 273 34.01 0.29 11.30
N GLU A 274 34.99 0.36 10.41
CA GLU A 274 36.09 -0.63 10.31
C GLU A 274 37.07 -0.55 11.48
N LYS A 275 37.25 0.61 12.13
CA LYS A 275 38.00 0.74 13.39
C LYS A 275 37.26 0.09 14.55
N VAL A 276 35.95 0.32 14.65
CA VAL A 276 35.12 -0.23 15.73
C VAL A 276 34.95 -1.74 15.56
N PHE A 277 34.73 -2.21 14.33
CA PHE A 277 34.55 -3.62 13.99
C PHE A 277 35.60 -4.04 12.96
N PRO A 278 36.79 -4.45 13.41
CA PRO A 278 37.88 -4.79 12.52
C PRO A 278 37.56 -5.94 11.57
N LEU A 279 38.21 -5.94 10.40
CA LEU A 279 38.07 -7.01 9.41
C LEU A 279 38.58 -8.34 9.99
N LEU A 280 37.90 -9.43 9.65
CA LEU A 280 38.38 -10.79 9.95
C LEU A 280 39.58 -11.14 9.03
N SER A 281 40.57 -11.79 9.60
CA SER A 281 41.72 -12.29 8.83
C SER A 281 41.39 -13.48 7.94
N ASP A 282 40.34 -14.26 8.33
CA ASP A 282 39.85 -15.39 7.57
C ASP A 282 38.64 -14.94 6.72
N THR A 283 38.93 -14.59 5.45
CA THR A 283 37.92 -14.13 4.51
C THR A 283 37.07 -15.25 3.90
N GLU A 284 37.53 -16.52 3.96
CA GLU A 284 36.79 -17.66 3.44
C GLU A 284 35.56 -17.99 4.30
N ASN A 285 35.67 -17.74 5.62
CA ASN A 285 34.59 -17.96 6.58
C ASN A 285 33.85 -16.66 6.98
N SER A 286 34.12 -15.52 6.34
CA SER A 286 33.37 -14.31 6.58
C SER A 286 32.08 -14.28 5.75
N PHE A 287 31.03 -13.69 6.29
CA PHE A 287 29.75 -13.55 5.56
C PHE A 287 29.88 -12.73 4.29
N TRP A 288 30.75 -11.72 4.31
CA TRP A 288 31.16 -10.98 3.11
C TRP A 288 32.62 -11.32 2.82
N LYS A 289 32.89 -11.78 1.60
CA LYS A 289 34.20 -12.25 1.14
C LYS A 289 35.38 -11.29 1.34
N ASN A 290 35.11 -10.05 1.78
CA ASN A 290 36.11 -9.02 2.09
C ASN A 290 36.52 -8.96 3.56
N GLY A 291 36.05 -9.91 4.40
CA GLY A 291 36.37 -9.98 5.83
C GLY A 291 35.55 -9.05 6.72
N ARG A 292 34.63 -8.25 6.18
CA ARG A 292 33.75 -7.37 6.98
C ARG A 292 32.76 -8.17 7.78
N THR A 293 32.54 -7.73 9.03
CA THR A 293 31.54 -8.27 9.94
C THR A 293 30.29 -7.39 10.06
N CYS A 294 30.38 -6.16 9.55
CA CYS A 294 29.28 -5.22 9.44
C CYS A 294 29.47 -4.33 8.21
N CYS A 295 28.36 -3.79 7.72
CA CYS A 295 28.38 -2.81 6.62
C CYS A 295 27.08 -2.00 6.61
N TYR A 296 27.15 -0.81 6.05
CA TYR A 296 25.99 -0.08 5.57
C TYR A 296 25.52 -0.66 4.25
N ALA A 297 24.20 -0.62 4.01
CA ALA A 297 23.64 -1.07 2.75
C ALA A 297 22.45 -0.19 2.32
N ILE A 298 22.32 -0.04 1.03
CA ILE A 298 21.10 0.47 0.40
C ILE A 298 20.50 -0.71 -0.38
N GLU A 299 19.33 -1.17 0.06
CA GLU A 299 18.62 -2.28 -0.56
C GLU A 299 17.47 -1.77 -1.43
N ILE A 300 17.41 -2.28 -2.66
CA ILE A 300 16.33 -1.98 -3.61
C ILE A 300 15.22 -3.01 -3.40
N LYS A 301 14.08 -2.58 -2.83
CA LYS A 301 12.91 -3.42 -2.53
C LYS A 301 11.68 -2.84 -3.21
N ASP A 302 11.11 -3.59 -4.14
CA ASP A 302 9.90 -3.18 -4.86
C ASP A 302 9.95 -1.70 -5.29
N ASN A 303 9.13 -0.84 -4.69
CA ASN A 303 9.06 0.58 -4.98
C ASN A 303 9.76 1.46 -3.92
N ARG A 304 10.83 0.98 -3.29
CA ARG A 304 11.54 1.75 -2.25
C ARG A 304 13.02 1.39 -2.14
N LEU A 305 13.82 2.36 -1.73
CA LEU A 305 15.19 2.17 -1.28
C LEU A 305 15.19 2.11 0.24
N VAL A 306 15.84 1.11 0.81
CA VAL A 306 15.92 0.91 2.26
C VAL A 306 17.37 1.06 2.69
N CYS A 307 17.66 2.01 3.60
CA CYS A 307 18.97 2.21 4.17
C CYS A 307 19.09 1.44 5.48
N GLU A 308 20.00 0.49 5.53
CA GLU A 308 20.17 -0.43 6.66
C GLU A 308 21.65 -0.55 7.05
N LEU A 309 21.88 -0.87 8.33
CA LEU A 309 23.16 -1.27 8.85
C LEU A 309 23.10 -2.75 9.23
N TYR A 310 23.96 -3.54 8.63
CA TYR A 310 24.01 -4.99 8.79
C TYR A 310 25.15 -5.39 9.73
N PHE A 311 24.87 -6.34 10.63
CA PHE A 311 25.85 -7.02 11.46
C PHE A 311 25.73 -8.52 11.22
N SER A 312 26.84 -9.16 10.91
CA SER A 312 26.95 -10.61 10.70
C SER A 312 26.97 -11.33 12.06
N ASN A 313 26.60 -12.61 12.09
CA ASN A 313 26.73 -13.47 13.25
C ASN A 313 28.05 -14.23 13.33
N TYR A 314 28.99 -13.96 12.43
CA TYR A 314 30.30 -14.61 12.38
C TYR A 314 31.28 -13.97 13.39
N PHE A 315 31.01 -14.17 14.69
CA PHE A 315 31.85 -13.67 15.75
C PHE A 315 32.30 -14.80 16.68
N VAL A 316 33.56 -14.69 17.11
CA VAL A 316 34.19 -15.69 17.99
C VAL A 316 33.58 -15.70 19.40
N ASP A 317 33.12 -14.54 19.88
CA ASP A 317 32.42 -14.39 21.15
C ASP A 317 31.13 -13.57 20.98
N LYS A 318 29.99 -14.26 21.01
CA LYS A 318 28.67 -13.67 20.69
C LYS A 318 28.21 -12.63 21.70
N ASP A 319 28.52 -12.80 22.97
CA ASP A 319 28.00 -11.92 24.04
C ASP A 319 28.76 -10.60 24.10
N ILE A 320 30.09 -10.65 23.99
CA ILE A 320 30.93 -9.45 23.94
C ILE A 320 30.61 -8.60 22.70
N GLN A 321 30.41 -9.24 21.58
CA GLN A 321 30.10 -8.56 20.32
C GLN A 321 28.70 -7.98 20.33
N TYR A 322 27.70 -8.67 20.88
CA TYR A 322 26.35 -8.14 20.99
C TYR A 322 26.32 -6.85 21.80
N ASN A 323 26.98 -6.83 22.96
CA ASN A 323 27.06 -5.65 23.81
C ASN A 323 27.76 -4.48 23.10
N LYS A 324 28.81 -4.76 22.34
CA LYS A 324 29.51 -3.76 21.53
C LYS A 324 28.64 -3.19 20.39
N ILE A 325 27.85 -4.04 19.72
CA ILE A 325 26.88 -3.61 18.71
C ILE A 325 25.80 -2.72 19.34
N ILE A 326 25.24 -3.12 20.47
CA ILE A 326 24.21 -2.32 21.16
C ILE A 326 24.77 -0.98 21.64
N GLU A 327 25.99 -0.95 22.19
CA GLU A 327 26.65 0.31 22.55
C GLU A 327 26.85 1.22 21.34
N TYR A 328 27.33 0.67 20.23
CA TYR A 328 27.52 1.40 18.98
C TYR A 328 26.19 1.98 18.46
N LEU A 329 25.14 1.18 18.42
CA LEU A 329 23.82 1.62 17.98
C LEU A 329 23.22 2.70 18.87
N ASN A 330 23.39 2.56 20.21
CA ASN A 330 22.91 3.56 21.16
C ASN A 330 23.61 4.90 20.98
N LYS A 331 24.93 4.89 20.75
CA LYS A 331 25.71 6.11 20.46
C LYS A 331 25.24 6.80 19.18
N LEU A 332 24.79 6.04 18.17
CA LEU A 332 24.23 6.56 16.93
C LEU A 332 22.73 6.88 17.02
N HIS A 333 22.09 6.66 18.16
CA HIS A 333 20.63 6.78 18.34
C HIS A 333 19.82 5.86 17.40
N LEU A 334 20.40 4.74 16.98
CA LEU A 334 19.75 3.73 16.15
C LEU A 334 19.19 2.61 17.03
N LYS A 335 17.97 2.15 16.72
CA LYS A 335 17.33 1.06 17.48
C LYS A 335 17.14 -0.17 16.58
N PRO A 336 17.61 -1.37 17.00
CA PRO A 336 17.32 -2.60 16.30
C PRO A 336 15.82 -2.93 16.39
N ALA A 337 15.31 -3.64 15.39
CA ALA A 337 13.95 -4.17 15.46
C ALA A 337 13.80 -5.13 16.66
N GLN A 338 12.66 -5.07 17.35
CA GLN A 338 12.36 -6.02 18.42
C GLN A 338 12.42 -7.45 17.86
N ASN A 339 13.27 -8.29 18.40
CA ASN A 339 13.53 -9.68 17.97
C ASN A 339 14.54 -9.90 16.81
N ALA A 340 15.28 -8.92 16.37
CA ALA A 340 16.22 -9.05 15.24
C ALA A 340 17.28 -10.15 15.43
N TRP A 341 17.63 -10.52 16.68
CA TRP A 341 18.67 -11.50 17.02
C TRP A 341 18.18 -12.91 17.32
N LYS A 342 16.87 -13.11 17.52
CA LYS A 342 16.34 -14.43 17.95
C LYS A 342 16.48 -15.56 16.91
N ASN A 343 16.65 -15.23 15.64
CA ASN A 343 16.72 -16.21 14.57
C ASN A 343 18.14 -16.57 14.11
N GLY A 344 19.19 -16.08 14.77
CA GLY A 344 20.54 -16.62 14.64
C GLY A 344 21.34 -16.22 13.41
N TYR A 345 20.84 -15.37 12.50
CA TYR A 345 21.54 -15.13 11.23
C TYR A 345 22.16 -13.73 11.06
N HIS A 346 21.44 -12.65 11.30
CA HIS A 346 21.98 -11.28 11.15
C HIS A 346 21.18 -10.29 11.99
N LEU A 347 21.81 -9.19 12.38
CA LEU A 347 21.12 -8.03 12.93
C LEU A 347 21.08 -6.93 11.83
N ASN A 348 19.88 -6.55 11.43
CA ASN A 348 19.67 -5.44 10.51
C ASN A 348 19.01 -4.28 11.26
N VAL A 349 19.58 -3.09 11.12
CA VAL A 349 19.04 -1.88 11.70
C VAL A 349 18.70 -0.92 10.58
N ARG A 350 17.40 -0.75 10.33
CA ARG A 350 16.92 0.23 9.35
C ARG A 350 16.99 1.63 9.94
N PHE A 351 17.60 2.56 9.23
CA PHE A 351 17.68 3.96 9.60
C PHE A 351 17.03 4.93 8.61
N GLY A 352 16.53 4.44 7.48
CA GLY A 352 15.77 5.23 6.53
C GLY A 352 15.17 4.42 5.39
N ASN A 353 14.19 5.03 4.72
CA ASN A 353 13.64 4.53 3.47
C ASN A 353 13.22 5.69 2.57
N ILE A 354 13.23 5.44 1.27
CA ILE A 354 12.79 6.36 0.22
C ILE A 354 11.79 5.61 -0.64
N GLU A 355 10.57 6.13 -0.75
CA GLU A 355 9.61 5.63 -1.71
C GLU A 355 9.99 6.08 -3.12
N ILE A 356 9.99 5.13 -4.05
CA ILE A 356 10.22 5.36 -5.47
C ILE A 356 8.85 5.45 -6.14
N SER A 357 8.63 6.47 -6.96
CA SER A 357 7.40 6.57 -7.75
C SER A 357 7.30 5.41 -8.73
N SER A 358 6.10 4.83 -8.87
CA SER A 358 5.82 3.83 -9.91
C SER A 358 5.88 4.41 -11.33
N ASP A 359 5.87 5.74 -11.45
CA ASP A 359 5.81 6.48 -12.71
C ASP A 359 7.17 7.12 -13.07
N PHE A 360 8.28 6.56 -12.53
CA PHE A 360 9.61 7.08 -12.85
C PHE A 360 9.94 6.92 -14.34
N MET A 361 10.66 7.91 -14.87
CA MET A 361 11.14 7.90 -16.26
C MET A 361 12.62 7.57 -16.29
N TYR A 362 13.01 6.50 -17.00
CA TYR A 362 14.39 6.15 -17.22
C TYR A 362 15.19 7.34 -17.78
N ASN A 363 16.41 7.54 -17.28
CA ASN A 363 17.35 8.59 -17.70
C ASN A 363 16.90 10.03 -17.41
N ASN A 364 16.10 10.25 -16.39
CA ASN A 364 15.72 11.59 -15.94
C ASN A 364 16.72 12.14 -14.91
N GLU A 365 17.51 13.14 -15.29
CA GLU A 365 18.48 13.79 -14.41
C GLU A 365 17.85 14.52 -13.20
N GLU A 366 16.59 14.97 -13.31
CA GLU A 366 15.87 15.59 -12.19
C GLU A 366 15.52 14.54 -11.14
N GLU A 367 15.09 13.37 -11.58
CA GLU A 367 14.74 12.25 -10.70
C GLU A 367 15.97 11.70 -9.97
N LYS A 368 17.09 11.57 -10.68
CA LYS A 368 18.37 11.21 -10.08
C LYS A 368 18.78 12.19 -8.97
N LYS A 369 18.68 13.50 -9.22
CA LYS A 369 18.96 14.54 -8.23
C LYS A 369 18.00 14.48 -7.04
N ASP A 370 16.73 14.18 -7.26
CA ASP A 370 15.75 14.00 -6.19
C ASP A 370 16.08 12.79 -5.30
N ILE A 371 16.42 11.65 -5.91
CA ILE A 371 16.87 10.45 -5.19
C ILE A 371 18.13 10.75 -4.36
N TRP A 372 19.12 11.39 -4.95
CA TRP A 372 20.35 11.78 -4.25
C TRP A 372 20.07 12.73 -3.08
N SER A 373 19.22 13.74 -3.28
CA SER A 373 18.82 14.67 -2.21
C SER A 373 18.10 13.97 -1.06
N LYS A 374 17.29 12.96 -1.35
CA LYS A 374 16.61 12.14 -0.34
C LYS A 374 17.60 11.21 0.38
N LEU A 375 18.54 10.62 -0.34
CA LEU A 375 19.63 9.82 0.26
C LEU A 375 20.50 10.68 1.17
N ASP A 376 20.90 11.88 0.76
CA ASP A 376 21.69 12.81 1.59
C ASP A 376 20.99 13.10 2.92
N LYS A 377 19.67 13.36 2.90
CA LYS A 377 18.90 13.63 4.14
C LYS A 377 18.89 12.46 5.12
N ILE A 378 19.03 11.24 4.63
CA ILE A 378 19.05 10.03 5.46
C ILE A 378 20.48 9.64 5.85
N MET A 379 21.37 9.60 4.87
CA MET A 379 22.71 9.04 5.02
C MET A 379 23.68 9.98 5.73
N ILE A 380 23.75 11.24 5.28
CA ILE A 380 24.75 12.19 5.77
C ILE A 380 24.66 12.45 7.28
N PRO A 381 23.46 12.63 7.88
CA PRO A 381 23.35 12.78 9.34
C PRO A 381 23.90 11.59 10.13
N VAL A 382 23.63 10.36 9.66
CA VAL A 382 24.10 9.13 10.34
C VAL A 382 25.62 9.01 10.24
N LEU A 383 26.20 9.18 9.04
CA LEU A 383 27.64 9.10 8.82
C LEU A 383 28.41 10.21 9.55
N LYS A 384 27.84 11.39 9.64
CA LYS A 384 28.40 12.53 10.37
C LYS A 384 28.40 12.29 11.88
N ASN A 385 27.25 11.82 12.40
CA ASN A 385 27.13 11.45 13.80
C ASN A 385 28.11 10.33 14.19
N GLU A 386 28.26 9.31 13.33
CA GLU A 386 29.23 8.25 13.51
C GLU A 386 30.65 8.80 13.66
N LYS A 387 31.07 9.63 12.70
CA LYS A 387 32.39 10.25 12.70
C LYS A 387 32.63 11.13 13.93
N GLU A 388 31.69 12.02 14.24
CA GLU A 388 31.80 12.93 15.40
C GLU A 388 31.82 12.21 16.74
N THR A 389 31.14 11.06 16.84
CA THR A 389 31.08 10.26 18.06
C THR A 389 32.38 9.51 18.34
N TYR A 390 33.05 9.02 17.30
CA TYR A 390 34.22 8.16 17.44
C TYR A 390 35.56 8.81 17.05
N ASP A 391 35.58 10.00 16.45
CA ASP A 391 36.83 10.77 16.24
C ASP A 391 37.22 11.62 17.48
N ARG A 392 36.36 11.66 18.55
CA ARG A 392 36.63 12.36 19.81
C ARG A 392 37.32 11.47 20.84
N ASP A 393 37.38 10.17 20.60
CA ASP A 393 38.11 9.17 21.41
C ASP A 393 39.42 8.80 20.69
#